data_99253cfec7d260db20040b7272555404
#
_entry.id   99253cfec7d260db20040b7272555404
#
_cell.length_a   1.000
_cell.length_b   1.000
_cell.length_c   1.000
_cell.angle_alpha   90.00
_cell.angle_beta   90.00
_cell.angle_gamma   90.00
#
_symmetry.space_group_name_H-M   'P 1'
#
loop_
_entity.id
_entity.type
_entity.pdbx_description
1 polymer ?
#
loop_
_entity_poly.entity_id
_entity_poly.type
_entity_poly.pdbx_seq_one_letter_code
_entity_poly.pdbx_strand_id
1 'polypeptide(L)'
;YNLDVYSTQGNGMKVHKEGVEFQFASRRIESLKTRVTVYGAWIKTVYSSDSPKYKASSILLDNKQLKYVGLYQGENGTESQAFNTNFMFDTYIQRLGLTFSTSAQCTWYTNRRNLWNNGVPVSYIDQSGETHLFREEDKNNIQLQHLVEKYSATYFERTTVPFYMDINLKASKRIGKYLNLAFYVNRLLGIYPDYTLRGVLQ
;
A
#
# COMPACT_ATOMS: atom_id res chain seq x y z
N TYR A 1 23.94 30.66 -8.46
CA TYR A 1 23.00 29.83 -9.24
C TYR A 1 21.83 29.47 -8.32
N ASN A 2 20.60 29.77 -8.75
CA ASN A 2 19.40 29.22 -8.12
C ASN A 2 19.16 27.85 -8.73
N LEU A 3 19.19 26.80 -7.91
CA LEU A 3 18.75 25.47 -8.32
C LEU A 3 17.27 25.35 -8.02
N ASP A 4 16.47 25.41 -9.08
CA ASP A 4 15.04 25.10 -8.98
C ASP A 4 14.84 23.59 -8.99
N VAL A 5 14.06 23.09 -8.05
CA VAL A 5 13.66 21.69 -7.99
C VAL A 5 12.51 21.49 -8.95
N TYR A 6 12.70 20.65 -9.95
CA TYR A 6 11.63 20.25 -10.86
C TYR A 6 11.45 18.71 -10.85
N SER A 7 10.24 18.27 -11.09
CA SER A 7 9.91 16.85 -11.19
C SER A 7 9.75 16.45 -12.66
N THR A 8 10.39 15.38 -13.07
CA THR A 8 10.19 14.77 -14.37
C THR A 8 9.61 13.37 -14.23
N GLN A 9 8.86 12.93 -15.24
CA GLN A 9 8.38 11.56 -15.31
C GLN A 9 9.42 10.70 -16.05
N GLY A 10 9.66 9.50 -15.49
CA GLY A 10 10.59 8.53 -16.07
C GLY A 10 10.09 7.09 -15.91
N ASN A 11 10.65 6.17 -16.68
CA ASN A 11 10.24 4.76 -16.73
C ASN A 11 11.09 3.85 -15.83
N GLY A 12 11.71 4.39 -14.75
CA GLY A 12 12.57 3.62 -13.86
C GLY A 12 11.86 2.74 -12.84
N MET A 13 10.53 2.79 -12.75
CA MET A 13 9.79 2.00 -11.78
C MET A 13 9.57 0.57 -12.28
N LYS A 14 9.90 -0.39 -11.43
CA LYS A 14 9.59 -1.81 -11.62
C LYS A 14 8.56 -2.25 -10.59
N VAL A 15 7.59 -3.03 -11.04
CA VAL A 15 6.56 -3.61 -10.19
C VAL A 15 6.52 -5.11 -10.42
N HIS A 16 6.78 -5.88 -9.37
CA HIS A 16 6.59 -7.31 -9.36
C HIS A 16 5.36 -7.66 -8.52
N LYS A 17 4.40 -8.35 -9.11
CA LYS A 17 3.18 -8.81 -8.43
C LYS A 17 3.07 -10.32 -8.54
N GLU A 18 2.82 -10.96 -7.42
CA GLU A 18 2.49 -12.39 -7.33
C GLU A 18 1.29 -12.57 -6.43
N GLY A 19 0.46 -13.59 -6.70
CA GLY A 19 -0.71 -13.81 -5.88
C GLY A 19 -1.47 -15.06 -6.29
N VAL A 20 -2.42 -15.40 -5.43
CA VAL A 20 -3.38 -16.51 -5.64
C VAL A 20 -4.76 -15.96 -5.38
N GLU A 21 -5.66 -16.21 -6.32
CA GLU A 21 -7.08 -15.88 -6.21
C GLU A 21 -7.89 -17.17 -6.30
N PHE A 22 -8.98 -17.24 -5.52
CA PHE A 22 -9.89 -18.34 -5.59
C PHE A 22 -11.34 -17.86 -5.45
N GLN A 23 -12.24 -18.63 -6.05
CA GLN A 23 -13.67 -18.44 -5.93
C GLN A 23 -14.34 -19.79 -5.70
N PHE A 24 -15.24 -19.81 -4.73
CA PHE A 24 -16.15 -20.93 -4.49
C PHE A 24 -17.58 -20.42 -4.53
N ALA A 25 -18.46 -21.11 -5.25
CA ALA A 25 -19.89 -20.81 -5.27
C ALA A 25 -20.67 -22.12 -5.06
N SER A 26 -21.50 -22.15 -4.03
CA SER A 26 -22.37 -23.29 -3.77
C SER A 26 -23.57 -23.26 -4.74
N ARG A 27 -24.20 -24.43 -4.94
CA ARG A 27 -25.59 -24.45 -5.38
C ARG A 27 -26.45 -23.87 -4.27
N ARG A 28 -27.68 -23.52 -4.60
CA ARG A 28 -28.65 -23.06 -3.58
C ARG A 28 -28.89 -24.20 -2.57
N ILE A 29 -28.69 -23.89 -1.30
CA ILE A 29 -28.98 -24.77 -0.18
C ILE A 29 -30.47 -24.66 0.09
N GLU A 30 -31.25 -25.67 -0.30
CA GLU A 30 -32.72 -25.58 -0.29
C GLU A 30 -33.31 -25.42 1.10
N SER A 31 -32.73 -26.00 2.14
CA SER A 31 -33.15 -25.84 3.53
C SER A 31 -33.05 -24.38 4.03
N LEU A 32 -32.01 -23.67 3.61
CA LEU A 32 -31.75 -22.27 3.99
C LEU A 32 -32.24 -21.27 2.95
N LYS A 33 -32.64 -21.75 1.75
CA LYS A 33 -32.98 -20.90 0.60
C LYS A 33 -31.85 -19.94 0.21
N THR A 34 -30.59 -20.31 0.54
CA THR A 34 -29.41 -19.46 0.48
C THR A 34 -28.38 -20.03 -0.48
N ARG A 35 -27.75 -19.17 -1.25
CA ARG A 35 -26.51 -19.44 -2.01
C ARG A 35 -25.34 -18.82 -1.26
N VAL A 36 -24.26 -19.57 -1.14
CA VAL A 36 -23.02 -19.09 -0.52
C VAL A 36 -21.97 -18.92 -1.64
N THR A 37 -21.34 -17.75 -1.66
CA THR A 37 -20.20 -17.48 -2.54
C THR A 37 -19.05 -16.95 -1.71
N VAL A 38 -17.85 -17.48 -1.93
CA VAL A 38 -16.63 -17.07 -1.25
C VAL A 38 -15.60 -16.68 -2.29
N TYR A 39 -15.05 -15.49 -2.16
CA TYR A 39 -13.91 -15.02 -2.92
C TYR A 39 -12.73 -14.86 -1.97
N GLY A 40 -11.54 -15.17 -2.44
CA GLY A 40 -10.33 -14.92 -1.68
C GLY A 40 -9.18 -14.53 -2.59
N ALA A 41 -8.32 -13.65 -2.12
CA ALA A 41 -7.13 -13.22 -2.81
C ALA A 41 -5.98 -13.00 -1.82
N TRP A 42 -4.85 -13.62 -2.10
CA TRP A 42 -3.57 -13.27 -1.51
C TRP A 42 -2.71 -12.62 -2.57
N ILE A 43 -2.22 -11.41 -2.31
CA ILE A 43 -1.44 -10.63 -3.25
C ILE A 43 -0.20 -10.10 -2.54
N LYS A 44 0.97 -10.24 -3.19
CA LYS A 44 2.21 -9.60 -2.80
C LYS A 44 2.67 -8.70 -3.93
N THR A 45 3.04 -7.48 -3.60
CA THR A 45 3.53 -6.49 -4.55
C THR A 45 4.86 -5.94 -4.06
N VAL A 46 5.85 -5.94 -4.92
CA VAL A 46 7.15 -5.31 -4.71
C VAL A 46 7.32 -4.20 -5.72
N TYR A 47 7.47 -2.98 -5.22
CA TYR A 47 7.84 -1.82 -6.02
C TYR A 47 9.33 -1.55 -5.85
N SER A 48 10.05 -1.37 -6.94
CA SER A 48 11.45 -0.96 -6.94
C SER A 48 11.71 0.06 -8.05
N SER A 49 12.80 0.79 -7.93
CA SER A 49 13.24 1.73 -8.97
C SER A 49 14.75 1.59 -9.13
N ASP A 50 15.20 1.45 -10.36
CA ASP A 50 16.63 1.37 -10.70
C ASP A 50 17.20 2.70 -11.21
N SER A 51 16.33 3.70 -11.41
CA SER A 51 16.77 5.01 -11.91
C SER A 51 17.44 5.81 -10.81
N PRO A 52 18.66 6.31 -11.04
CA PRO A 52 19.30 7.22 -10.11
C PRO A 52 18.48 8.49 -9.91
N LYS A 53 18.48 9.02 -8.70
CA LYS A 53 17.70 10.20 -8.33
C LYS A 53 18.53 11.19 -7.55
N TYR A 54 18.41 12.47 -7.91
CA TYR A 54 18.82 13.55 -7.03
C TYR A 54 17.79 13.72 -5.93
N LYS A 55 18.24 13.78 -4.67
CA LYS A 55 17.32 13.95 -3.54
C LYS A 55 17.40 15.37 -3.00
N ALA A 56 16.25 16.02 -2.90
CA ALA A 56 16.14 17.36 -2.35
C ALA A 56 16.60 17.43 -0.88
N SER A 57 16.42 16.33 -0.12
CA SER A 57 16.91 16.22 1.27
C SER A 57 18.42 16.26 1.39
N SER A 58 19.17 16.00 0.31
CA SER A 58 20.62 16.06 0.29
C SER A 58 21.16 17.43 -0.04
N ILE A 59 20.30 18.42 -0.31
CA ILE A 59 20.69 19.79 -0.64
C ILE A 59 21.02 20.52 0.66
N LEU A 60 22.29 20.93 0.82
CA LEU A 60 22.72 21.80 1.91
C LEU A 60 22.86 23.23 1.39
N LEU A 61 22.07 24.15 1.95
CA LEU A 61 22.16 25.57 1.67
C LEU A 61 22.95 26.26 2.78
N ASP A 62 24.04 26.90 2.43
CA ASP A 62 24.80 27.79 3.30
C ASP A 62 24.68 29.21 2.75
N ASN A 63 24.22 30.15 3.58
CA ASN A 63 23.95 31.53 3.17
C ASN A 63 23.07 31.62 1.90
N LYS A 64 22.09 30.73 1.76
CA LYS A 64 21.24 30.55 0.56
C LYS A 64 21.98 30.09 -0.71
N GLN A 65 23.17 29.56 -0.57
CA GLN A 65 23.90 28.93 -1.67
C GLN A 65 23.88 27.42 -1.54
N LEU A 66 23.57 26.75 -2.65
CA LEU A 66 23.66 25.30 -2.73
C LEU A 66 25.12 24.89 -2.66
N LYS A 67 25.46 23.93 -1.79
CA LYS A 67 26.83 23.38 -1.72
C LYS A 67 26.97 22.07 -2.49
N TYR A 68 26.15 21.09 -2.19
CA TYR A 68 26.25 19.76 -2.77
C TYR A 68 24.88 19.14 -3.00
N VAL A 69 24.72 18.34 -4.04
CA VAL A 69 23.51 17.56 -4.33
C VAL A 69 23.90 16.11 -4.54
N GLY A 70 23.38 15.21 -3.71
CA GLY A 70 23.64 13.78 -3.83
C GLY A 70 22.81 13.13 -4.93
N LEU A 71 23.44 12.25 -5.71
CA LEU A 71 22.79 11.34 -6.65
C LEU A 71 22.79 9.93 -6.02
N TYR A 72 21.59 9.40 -5.79
CA TYR A 72 21.41 8.07 -5.19
C TYR A 72 20.98 7.09 -6.27
N GLN A 73 21.53 5.88 -6.21
CA GLN A 73 21.02 4.78 -7.02
C GLN A 73 19.59 4.48 -6.60
N GLY A 74 18.76 4.05 -7.53
CA GLY A 74 17.33 3.90 -7.34
C GLY A 74 16.95 3.28 -6.00
N GLU A 75 15.85 3.74 -5.44
CA GLU A 75 15.33 3.21 -4.17
C GLU A 75 14.87 1.78 -4.34
N ASN A 76 15.18 0.91 -3.37
CA ASN A 76 14.66 -0.45 -3.34
C ASN A 76 13.14 -0.51 -3.21
N GLY A 77 12.50 0.61 -2.82
CA GLY A 77 11.05 0.77 -2.82
C GLY A 77 10.35 0.11 -1.64
N THR A 78 9.18 -0.51 -1.89
CA THR A 78 8.33 -1.07 -0.85
C THR A 78 7.82 -2.46 -1.22
N GLU A 79 7.68 -3.33 -0.22
CA GLU A 79 6.97 -4.59 -0.31
C GLU A 79 5.64 -4.47 0.44
N SER A 80 4.55 -4.91 -0.16
CA SER A 80 3.25 -5.03 0.48
C SER A 80 2.64 -6.40 0.22
N GLN A 81 1.93 -6.93 1.21
CA GLN A 81 1.19 -8.19 1.11
C GLN A 81 -0.18 -7.99 1.74
N ALA A 82 -1.21 -8.59 1.15
CA ALA A 82 -2.54 -8.61 1.71
C ALA A 82 -3.21 -9.96 1.45
N PHE A 83 -4.00 -10.42 2.42
CA PHE A 83 -4.89 -11.54 2.26
C PHE A 83 -6.31 -11.12 2.63
N ASN A 84 -7.20 -11.19 1.65
CA ASN A 84 -8.59 -10.77 1.76
C ASN A 84 -9.52 -11.92 1.39
N THR A 85 -10.68 -11.98 2.05
CA THR A 85 -11.79 -12.85 1.65
C THR A 85 -13.10 -12.09 1.71
N ASN A 86 -14.02 -12.44 0.83
CA ASN A 86 -15.37 -11.92 0.83
C ASN A 86 -16.36 -13.09 0.83
N PHE A 87 -17.17 -13.19 1.89
CA PHE A 87 -18.23 -14.17 2.03
C PHE A 87 -19.55 -13.50 1.66
N MET A 88 -20.28 -14.07 0.71
CA MET A 88 -21.58 -13.57 0.27
C MET A 88 -22.65 -14.65 0.49
N PHE A 89 -23.75 -14.22 1.08
CA PHE A 89 -24.91 -15.05 1.37
C PHE A 89 -26.14 -14.42 0.71
N ASP A 90 -26.67 -15.06 -0.34
CA ASP A 90 -27.86 -14.61 -1.05
C ASP A 90 -29.02 -15.52 -0.70
N THR A 91 -29.96 -15.01 0.09
CA THR A 91 -31.16 -15.73 0.53
C THR A 91 -32.38 -15.19 -0.20
N TYR A 92 -33.08 -16.05 -0.92
CA TYR A 92 -34.30 -15.68 -1.64
C TYR A 92 -35.51 -16.36 -1.05
N ILE A 93 -36.47 -15.54 -0.54
CA ILE A 93 -37.74 -15.99 0.03
C ILE A 93 -38.82 -15.79 -1.02
N GLN A 94 -39.11 -16.86 -1.79
CA GLN A 94 -40.01 -16.79 -2.95
C GLN A 94 -41.41 -16.32 -2.62
N ARG A 95 -41.99 -16.79 -1.51
CA ARG A 95 -43.35 -16.41 -1.09
C ARG A 95 -43.53 -14.90 -0.88
N LEU A 96 -42.47 -14.24 -0.48
CA LEU A 96 -42.50 -12.80 -0.15
C LEU A 96 -41.90 -11.95 -1.28
N GLY A 97 -41.30 -12.55 -2.29
CA GLY A 97 -40.52 -11.83 -3.32
C GLY A 97 -39.34 -11.03 -2.72
N LEU A 98 -38.80 -11.51 -1.60
CA LEU A 98 -37.69 -10.87 -0.86
C LEU A 98 -36.36 -11.56 -1.16
N THR A 99 -35.33 -10.78 -1.38
CA THR A 99 -33.96 -11.21 -1.45
C THR A 99 -33.14 -10.48 -0.39
N PHE A 100 -32.42 -11.25 0.43
CA PHE A 100 -31.42 -10.72 1.36
C PHE A 100 -30.05 -11.13 0.86
N SER A 101 -29.18 -10.15 0.67
CA SER A 101 -27.75 -10.37 0.35
C SER A 101 -26.93 -9.81 1.49
N THR A 102 -26.22 -10.69 2.20
CA THR A 102 -25.28 -10.31 3.26
C THR A 102 -23.88 -10.57 2.75
N SER A 103 -22.96 -9.62 2.93
CA SER A 103 -21.56 -9.82 2.65
C SER A 103 -20.70 -9.50 3.85
N ALA A 104 -19.73 -10.38 4.13
CA ALA A 104 -18.67 -10.16 5.11
C ALA A 104 -17.34 -10.01 4.36
N GLN A 105 -16.82 -8.78 4.38
CA GLN A 105 -15.53 -8.45 3.78
C GLN A 105 -14.45 -8.55 4.85
N CYS A 106 -13.59 -9.55 4.75
CA CYS A 106 -12.55 -9.83 5.73
C CYS A 106 -11.19 -9.50 5.13
N THR A 107 -10.42 -8.67 5.83
CA THR A 107 -8.98 -8.53 5.61
C THR A 107 -8.28 -9.27 6.74
N TRP A 108 -7.58 -10.36 6.41
CA TRP A 108 -6.91 -11.19 7.41
C TRP A 108 -5.63 -10.55 7.91
N TYR A 109 -4.92 -9.91 7.00
CA TYR A 109 -3.77 -9.05 7.31
C TYR A 109 -3.38 -8.20 6.11
N THR A 110 -2.76 -7.07 6.39
CA THR A 110 -2.01 -6.29 5.42
C THR A 110 -0.64 -5.99 5.99
N ASN A 111 0.40 -6.40 5.27
CA ASN A 111 1.78 -6.17 5.63
C ASN A 111 2.40 -5.14 4.70
N ARG A 112 3.22 -4.26 5.24
CA ARG A 112 4.03 -3.32 4.45
C ARG A 112 5.39 -3.13 5.10
N ARG A 113 6.43 -3.04 4.28
CA ARG A 113 7.77 -2.63 4.70
C ARG A 113 8.48 -1.85 3.60
N ASN A 114 9.40 -0.98 3.99
CA ASN A 114 10.37 -0.42 3.07
C ASN A 114 11.48 -1.45 2.85
N LEU A 115 11.92 -1.59 1.61
CA LEU A 115 13.07 -2.43 1.27
C LEU A 115 14.35 -1.72 1.72
N TRP A 116 15.34 -2.54 2.07
CA TRP A 116 16.59 -2.02 2.60
C TRP A 116 17.32 -1.12 1.59
N ASN A 117 17.87 -0.02 2.10
CA ASN A 117 18.69 0.93 1.38
C ASN A 117 19.80 1.40 2.32
N ASN A 118 21.02 1.51 1.81
CA ASN A 118 22.18 1.95 2.60
C ASN A 118 22.21 3.48 2.84
N GLY A 119 21.39 4.26 2.13
CA GLY A 119 21.35 5.72 2.25
C GLY A 119 22.58 6.46 1.73
N VAL A 120 23.50 5.77 1.09
CA VAL A 120 24.76 6.34 0.60
C VAL A 120 24.58 6.78 -0.86
N PRO A 121 24.95 8.03 -1.23
CA PRO A 121 24.91 8.45 -2.62
C PRO A 121 25.99 7.72 -3.45
N VAL A 122 25.75 7.60 -4.75
CA VAL A 122 26.73 7.07 -5.70
C VAL A 122 27.72 8.16 -6.12
N SER A 123 27.20 9.37 -6.25
CA SER A 123 27.95 10.56 -6.64
C SER A 123 27.30 11.80 -6.08
N TYR A 124 27.98 12.92 -6.16
CA TYR A 124 27.42 14.23 -5.80
C TYR A 124 27.89 15.29 -6.79
N ILE A 125 27.12 16.36 -6.90
CA ILE A 125 27.46 17.55 -7.68
C ILE A 125 27.88 18.64 -6.70
N ASP A 126 28.97 19.33 -6.98
CA ASP A 126 29.48 20.44 -6.21
C ASP A 126 28.92 21.81 -6.71
N GLN A 127 29.37 22.90 -6.08
CA GLN A 127 28.95 24.26 -6.44
C GLN A 127 29.37 24.71 -7.84
N SER A 128 30.40 24.09 -8.42
CA SER A 128 30.87 24.38 -9.79
C SER A 128 30.01 23.65 -10.81
N GLY A 129 29.17 22.69 -10.40
CA GLY A 129 28.39 21.80 -11.26
C GLY A 129 29.18 20.56 -11.68
N GLU A 130 30.35 20.31 -11.08
CA GLU A 130 31.16 19.15 -11.38
C GLU A 130 30.66 17.94 -10.58
N THR A 131 30.66 16.75 -11.23
CA THR A 131 30.19 15.50 -10.61
C THR A 131 31.37 14.71 -10.07
N HIS A 132 31.29 14.37 -8.80
CA HIS A 132 32.29 13.58 -8.07
C HIS A 132 31.70 12.24 -7.64
N LEU A 133 32.47 11.15 -7.72
CA LEU A 133 32.09 9.86 -7.13
C LEU A 133 32.16 9.96 -5.61
N PHE A 134 31.12 9.47 -4.93
CA PHE A 134 31.11 9.39 -3.48
C PHE A 134 31.86 8.14 -3.02
N ARG A 135 32.91 8.32 -2.21
CA ARG A 135 33.78 7.26 -1.71
C ARG A 135 33.53 6.98 -0.24
N GLU A 136 34.01 5.85 0.27
CA GLU A 136 33.92 5.52 1.70
C GLU A 136 34.57 6.58 2.61
N GLU A 137 35.67 7.18 2.15
CA GLU A 137 36.37 8.24 2.85
C GLU A 137 35.50 9.50 3.04
N ASP A 138 34.62 9.79 2.09
CA ASP A 138 33.71 10.94 2.08
C ASP A 138 32.66 10.89 3.19
N LYS A 139 32.37 9.70 3.71
CA LYS A 139 31.47 9.54 4.87
C LYS A 139 31.98 10.27 6.13
N ASN A 140 33.28 10.40 6.26
CA ASN A 140 33.93 11.09 7.40
C ASN A 140 34.15 12.57 7.13
N ASN A 141 33.90 13.07 5.92
CA ASN A 141 34.06 14.45 5.57
C ASN A 141 32.86 15.27 6.11
N ILE A 142 33.13 16.23 6.99
CA ILE A 142 32.13 17.08 7.64
C ILE A 142 31.23 17.79 6.61
N GLN A 143 31.77 18.18 5.46
CA GLN A 143 31.03 18.85 4.41
C GLN A 143 30.08 17.95 3.63
N LEU A 144 30.34 16.63 3.60
CA LEU A 144 29.59 15.64 2.82
C LEU A 144 28.73 14.70 3.67
N GLN A 145 28.87 14.74 5.01
CA GLN A 145 28.12 13.87 5.92
C GLN A 145 26.59 14.00 5.78
N HIS A 146 26.09 15.18 5.41
CA HIS A 146 24.66 15.44 5.20
C HIS A 146 24.10 14.70 3.98
N LEU A 147 24.96 14.24 3.06
CA LEU A 147 24.56 13.44 1.89
C LEU A 147 24.24 11.99 2.28
N VAL A 148 24.74 11.49 3.42
CA VAL A 148 24.40 10.15 3.88
C VAL A 148 23.08 10.18 4.63
N GLU A 149 22.06 9.52 4.06
CA GLU A 149 20.74 9.42 4.69
C GLU A 149 20.79 8.52 5.92
N LYS A 150 20.23 9.00 7.01
CA LYS A 150 20.11 8.24 8.25
C LYS A 150 18.68 7.75 8.39
N TYR A 151 18.49 6.45 8.44
CA TYR A 151 17.20 5.84 8.68
C TYR A 151 16.98 5.55 10.17
N SER A 152 15.75 5.70 10.65
CA SER A 152 15.39 5.23 11.99
C SER A 152 15.50 3.70 12.07
N ALA A 153 15.69 3.16 13.25
CA ALA A 153 15.75 1.71 13.47
C ALA A 153 14.50 0.99 12.94
N THR A 154 13.34 1.64 13.01
CA THR A 154 12.05 1.10 12.59
C THR A 154 11.70 1.33 11.12
N TYR A 155 12.56 2.02 10.35
CA TYR A 155 12.23 2.42 8.98
C TYR A 155 12.01 1.23 8.03
N PHE A 156 12.77 0.15 8.21
CA PHE A 156 12.72 -1.06 7.40
C PHE A 156 11.87 -2.18 8.04
N GLU A 157 11.34 -1.95 9.22
CA GLU A 157 10.50 -2.93 9.90
C GLU A 157 9.19 -3.15 9.14
N ARG A 158 8.71 -4.39 9.23
CA ARG A 158 7.41 -4.77 8.68
C ARG A 158 6.31 -4.27 9.61
N THR A 159 5.41 -3.50 9.04
CA THR A 159 4.17 -3.10 9.69
C THR A 159 3.06 -4.06 9.29
N THR A 160 2.31 -4.55 10.26
CA THR A 160 1.17 -5.45 10.03
C THR A 160 -0.09 -4.81 10.57
N VAL A 161 -1.10 -4.66 9.70
CA VAL A 161 -2.48 -4.41 10.11
C VAL A 161 -3.12 -5.78 10.29
N PRO A 162 -3.59 -6.13 11.49
CA PRO A 162 -4.19 -7.43 11.76
C PRO A 162 -5.61 -7.53 11.19
N PHE A 163 -6.29 -8.63 11.50
CA PHE A 163 -7.63 -8.92 11.00
C PHE A 163 -8.64 -7.80 11.30
N TYR A 164 -9.39 -7.41 10.25
CA TYR A 164 -10.58 -6.60 10.37
C TYR A 164 -11.67 -7.06 9.40
N MET A 165 -12.92 -6.74 9.70
CA MET A 165 -14.08 -7.21 8.94
C MET A 165 -15.18 -6.17 8.92
N ASP A 166 -15.81 -6.00 7.75
CA ASP A 166 -17.03 -5.24 7.54
C ASP A 166 -18.17 -6.16 7.08
N ILE A 167 -19.35 -6.01 7.69
CA ILE A 167 -20.57 -6.72 7.28
C ILE A 167 -21.53 -5.73 6.63
N ASN A 168 -21.99 -6.05 5.43
CA ASN A 168 -22.95 -5.26 4.67
C ASN A 168 -24.23 -6.08 4.44
N LEU A 169 -25.36 -5.40 4.36
CA LEU A 169 -26.66 -5.99 4.11
C LEU A 169 -27.40 -5.27 2.98
N LYS A 170 -27.97 -6.04 2.09
CA LYS A 170 -28.93 -5.57 1.08
C LYS A 170 -30.22 -6.35 1.23
N ALA A 171 -31.34 -5.67 1.34
CA ALA A 171 -32.67 -6.25 1.27
C ALA A 171 -33.40 -5.71 0.03
N SER A 172 -33.91 -6.57 -0.83
CA SER A 172 -34.69 -6.14 -1.98
C SER A 172 -35.99 -6.89 -2.08
N LYS A 173 -37.06 -6.16 -2.48
CA LYS A 173 -38.42 -6.70 -2.63
C LYS A 173 -38.93 -6.42 -4.03
N ARG A 174 -39.37 -7.46 -4.70
CA ARG A 174 -40.10 -7.37 -5.95
C ARG A 174 -41.59 -7.12 -5.65
N ILE A 175 -42.15 -6.07 -6.24
CA ILE A 175 -43.57 -5.72 -6.12
C ILE A 175 -44.17 -5.78 -7.53
N GLY A 176 -45.00 -6.80 -7.76
CA GLY A 176 -45.53 -7.06 -9.08
C GLY A 176 -44.49 -7.37 -10.13
N LYS A 177 -44.74 -6.95 -11.38
CA LYS A 177 -43.84 -7.23 -12.53
C LYS A 177 -42.84 -6.10 -12.79
N TYR A 178 -43.10 -4.90 -12.29
CA TYR A 178 -42.44 -3.67 -12.75
C TYR A 178 -41.63 -2.94 -11.68
N LEU A 179 -41.83 -3.25 -10.39
CA LEU A 179 -41.18 -2.51 -9.31
C LEU A 179 -40.28 -3.41 -8.48
N ASN A 180 -39.03 -2.97 -8.26
CA ASN A 180 -38.08 -3.59 -7.35
C ASN A 180 -37.55 -2.51 -6.39
N LEU A 181 -37.85 -2.64 -5.10
CA LEU A 181 -37.33 -1.77 -4.06
C LEU A 181 -36.11 -2.44 -3.44
N ALA A 182 -35.01 -1.68 -3.26
CA ALA A 182 -33.82 -2.17 -2.61
C ALA A 182 -33.36 -1.21 -1.53
N PHE A 183 -33.03 -1.77 -0.38
CA PHE A 183 -32.48 -1.10 0.78
C PHE A 183 -31.06 -1.64 1.07
N TYR A 184 -30.11 -0.74 1.30
CA TYR A 184 -28.72 -1.07 1.53
C TYR A 184 -28.26 -0.54 2.87
N VAL A 185 -27.56 -1.37 3.63
CA VAL A 185 -26.84 -0.98 4.84
C VAL A 185 -25.38 -1.36 4.66
N ASN A 186 -24.54 -0.35 4.51
CA ASN A 186 -23.09 -0.56 4.48
C ASN A 186 -22.55 -0.48 5.90
N ARG A 187 -21.62 -1.34 6.22
CA ARG A 187 -20.99 -1.42 7.55
C ARG A 187 -22.03 -1.59 8.66
N LEU A 188 -22.96 -2.52 8.48
CA LEU A 188 -23.93 -2.89 9.52
C LEU A 188 -23.21 -3.29 10.82
N LEU A 189 -22.10 -4.00 10.70
CA LEU A 189 -21.16 -4.33 11.76
C LEU A 189 -19.74 -4.18 11.20
N GLY A 190 -18.85 -3.62 12.02
CA GLY A 190 -17.43 -3.53 11.75
C GLY A 190 -16.63 -4.06 12.94
N ILE A 191 -15.60 -4.86 12.68
CA ILE A 191 -14.62 -5.31 13.68
C ILE A 191 -13.28 -4.75 13.24
N TYR A 192 -12.72 -3.88 14.05
CA TYR A 192 -11.44 -3.23 13.81
C TYR A 192 -10.56 -3.43 15.05
N PRO A 193 -9.39 -4.02 14.91
CA PRO A 193 -8.46 -4.19 16.01
C PRO A 193 -7.69 -2.91 16.27
N ASP A 194 -7.32 -2.69 17.51
CA ASP A 194 -6.25 -1.78 17.83
C ASP A 194 -4.91 -2.40 17.43
N TYR A 195 -4.05 -1.64 16.79
CA TYR A 195 -2.71 -2.11 16.40
C TYR A 195 -1.69 -0.99 16.49
N THR A 196 -0.44 -1.36 16.67
CA THR A 196 0.66 -0.41 16.78
C THR A 196 1.37 -0.25 15.44
N LEU A 197 1.43 0.98 14.96
CA LEU A 197 2.15 1.35 13.77
C LEU A 197 3.40 2.15 14.16
N ARG A 198 4.59 1.58 13.98
CA ARG A 198 5.88 2.24 14.33
C ARG A 198 5.90 2.81 15.74
N GLY A 199 5.34 2.07 16.71
CA GLY A 199 5.29 2.48 18.10
C GLY A 199 4.13 3.42 18.49
N VAL A 200 3.24 3.77 17.54
CA VAL A 200 2.04 4.57 17.78
C VAL A 200 0.79 3.68 17.65
N LEU A 201 -0.06 3.69 18.67
CA LEU A 201 -1.35 3.00 18.65
C LEU A 201 -2.28 3.68 17.64
N GLN A 202 -2.94 2.90 16.78
CA GLN A 202 -3.88 3.34 15.76
C GLN A 202 -5.29 2.85 16.08
#